data_ea71169374c3aa72d59dae92e12d0c37
#
_entry.id   ea71169374c3aa72d59dae92e12d0c37
#
_cell.length_a   1.000
_cell.length_b   1.000
_cell.length_c   1.000
_cell.angle_alpha   90.00
_cell.angle_beta   90.00
_cell.angle_gamma   90.00
#
_symmetry.space_group_name_H-M   'P 1'
#
loop_
_entity.id
_entity.type
_entity.pdbx_description
1 polymer ?
#
loop_
_entity_poly.entity_id
_entity_poly.type
_entity_poly.pdbx_seq_one_letter_code
_entity_poly.pdbx_strand_id
1 'polypeptide(L)'
;VFAIDAHHQDDRYHPETKLFPSHNIIGSEGRQLFGSLNTAYQRNKYKENVYWMDKTRYSAFAGTDLELKLRERGITEVHLVGVCTDICILHTAIDAYNKGFKIVVYQDAVASFNHVGHEWALQHFITSLGAKVV
;
A
#
# COMPACT_ATOMS: atom_id res chain seq x y z
N VAL A 1 -3.87 8.57 2.15
CA VAL A 1 -2.51 8.18 2.58
C VAL A 1 -1.74 7.67 1.38
N PHE A 2 -0.51 8.14 1.19
CA PHE A 2 0.46 7.60 0.24
C PHE A 2 1.44 6.75 1.05
N ALA A 3 1.22 5.44 1.06
CA ALA A 3 2.06 4.46 1.76
C ALA A 3 3.13 3.94 0.80
N ILE A 4 4.33 4.47 0.86
CA ILE A 4 5.38 4.28 -0.13
C ILE A 4 6.54 3.49 0.48
N ASP A 5 6.99 2.45 -0.24
CA ASP A 5 8.18 1.69 0.16
C ASP A 5 9.39 2.59 0.32
N ALA A 6 10.15 2.32 1.37
CA ALA A 6 11.31 3.10 1.75
C ALA A 6 12.49 2.17 2.03
N HIS A 7 13.34 1.97 1.02
CA HIS A 7 14.50 1.11 1.13
C HIS A 7 15.78 1.95 1.18
N HIS A 8 16.76 1.48 1.94
CA HIS A 8 18.12 1.99 1.88
C HIS A 8 18.93 1.13 0.90
N GLN A 9 19.83 1.78 0.18
CA GLN A 9 20.77 1.07 -0.67
C GLN A 9 21.62 0.14 0.20
N ASP A 10 21.83 -1.10 -0.28
CA ASP A 10 22.68 -2.11 0.39
C ASP A 10 22.22 -2.55 1.80
N ASP A 11 20.95 -2.32 2.16
CA ASP A 11 20.39 -2.83 3.41
C ASP A 11 20.19 -4.35 3.36
N ARG A 12 21.23 -5.08 3.80
CA ARG A 12 21.23 -6.54 3.86
C ARG A 12 20.23 -7.15 4.87
N TYR A 13 19.69 -6.34 5.75
CA TYR A 13 18.71 -6.78 6.77
C TYR A 13 17.27 -6.63 6.33
N HIS A 14 17.04 -5.86 5.27
CA HIS A 14 15.69 -5.73 4.72
C HIS A 14 15.25 -7.05 4.07
N PRO A 15 14.07 -7.60 4.41
CA PRO A 15 13.64 -8.93 3.92
C PRO A 15 13.57 -8.99 2.40
N GLU A 16 13.21 -7.91 1.72
CA GLU A 16 13.06 -7.88 0.27
C GLU A 16 14.39 -7.87 -0.49
N THR A 17 15.50 -7.57 0.15
CA THR A 17 16.84 -7.55 -0.48
C THR A 17 17.22 -8.91 -1.11
N LYS A 18 16.67 -10.00 -0.60
CA LYS A 18 16.89 -11.37 -1.13
C LYS A 18 15.83 -11.79 -2.14
N LEU A 19 14.77 -11.05 -2.32
CA LEU A 19 13.60 -11.43 -3.11
C LEU A 19 13.49 -10.62 -4.41
N PHE A 20 13.90 -9.36 -4.38
CA PHE A 20 13.73 -8.43 -5.49
C PHE A 20 15.01 -7.63 -5.75
N PRO A 21 15.24 -7.18 -7.00
CA PRO A 21 16.25 -6.17 -7.29
C PRO A 21 16.01 -4.89 -6.46
N SER A 22 17.05 -4.10 -6.23
CA SER A 22 16.95 -2.82 -5.53
C SER A 22 15.89 -1.92 -6.18
N HIS A 23 14.96 -1.43 -5.37
CA HIS A 23 13.86 -0.57 -5.82
C HIS A 23 13.46 0.39 -4.69
N ASN A 24 12.72 1.42 -5.02
CA ASN A 24 12.20 2.42 -4.07
C ASN A 24 13.25 2.94 -3.08
N ILE A 25 14.49 3.12 -3.56
CA ILE A 25 15.59 3.63 -2.75
C ILE A 25 15.33 5.08 -2.36
N ILE A 26 15.42 5.38 -1.07
CA ILE A 26 15.22 6.73 -0.52
C ILE A 26 16.17 7.72 -1.22
N GLY A 27 15.60 8.83 -1.71
CA GLY A 27 16.33 9.87 -2.43
C GLY A 27 16.51 9.62 -3.92
N SER A 28 16.09 8.46 -4.46
CA SER A 28 16.17 8.18 -5.90
C SER A 28 14.91 8.62 -6.66
N GLU A 29 15.07 8.84 -7.98
CA GLU A 29 13.93 9.08 -8.88
C GLU A 29 12.94 7.91 -8.91
N GLY A 30 13.43 6.68 -8.83
CA GLY A 30 12.60 5.46 -8.85
C GLY A 30 11.60 5.36 -7.71
N ARG A 31 11.72 6.20 -6.69
CA ARG A 31 10.77 6.27 -5.57
C ARG A 31 9.70 7.35 -5.74
N GLN A 32 9.77 8.14 -6.78
CA GLN A 32 8.79 9.18 -7.01
C GLN A 32 7.47 8.59 -7.53
N LEU A 33 6.37 9.26 -7.20
CA LEU A 33 5.06 8.88 -7.74
C LEU A 33 5.06 9.09 -9.26
N PHE A 34 4.49 8.13 -9.98
CA PHE A 34 4.50 8.12 -11.43
C PHE A 34 3.45 9.08 -12.05
N GLY A 35 3.85 9.80 -13.07
CA GLY A 35 2.97 10.55 -13.95
C GLY A 35 2.02 11.54 -13.26
N SER A 36 0.75 11.47 -13.61
CA SER A 36 -0.30 12.36 -13.08
C SER A 36 -0.53 12.22 -11.58
N LEU A 37 -0.19 11.06 -10.99
CA LEU A 37 -0.30 10.85 -9.55
C LEU A 37 0.69 11.75 -8.79
N ASN A 38 1.91 11.92 -9.31
CA ASN A 38 2.87 12.86 -8.73
C ASN A 38 2.34 14.30 -8.80
N THR A 39 1.78 14.69 -9.93
CA THR A 39 1.17 16.03 -10.08
C THR A 39 0.04 16.24 -9.07
N ALA A 40 -0.84 15.24 -8.90
CA ALA A 40 -1.93 15.28 -7.94
C ALA A 40 -1.41 15.41 -6.49
N TYR A 41 -0.38 14.63 -6.14
CA TYR A 41 0.25 14.71 -4.83
C TYR A 41 0.87 16.09 -4.58
N GLN A 42 1.68 16.61 -5.49
CA GLN A 42 2.34 17.91 -5.34
C GLN A 42 1.33 19.07 -5.12
N ARG A 43 0.16 19.02 -5.78
CA ARG A 43 -0.92 20.00 -5.60
C ARG A 43 -1.65 19.91 -4.26
N ASN A 44 -1.58 18.75 -3.60
CA ASN A 44 -2.40 18.47 -2.42
C ASN A 44 -1.60 18.16 -1.15
N LYS A 45 -0.30 17.99 -1.22
CA LYS A 45 0.55 17.48 -0.13
C LYS A 45 0.53 18.29 1.18
N TYR A 46 0.08 19.54 1.14
CA TYR A 46 -0.05 20.39 2.33
C TYR A 46 -1.45 20.38 2.94
N LYS A 47 -2.38 19.62 2.37
CA LYS A 47 -3.72 19.48 2.94
C LYS A 47 -3.69 18.55 4.15
N GLU A 48 -4.44 18.85 5.19
CA GLU A 48 -4.51 18.06 6.43
C GLU A 48 -4.93 16.59 6.22
N ASN A 49 -5.70 16.33 5.16
CA ASN A 49 -6.16 14.99 4.82
C ASN A 49 -5.22 14.24 3.84
N VAL A 50 -4.05 14.80 3.55
CA VAL A 50 -3.04 14.15 2.71
C VAL A 50 -1.83 13.79 3.56
N TYR A 51 -1.52 12.51 3.62
CA TYR A 51 -0.45 11.99 4.43
C TYR A 51 0.49 11.12 3.59
N TRP A 52 1.77 11.46 3.58
CA TRP A 52 2.85 10.64 3.03
C TRP A 52 3.43 9.81 4.16
N MET A 53 3.54 8.49 3.94
CA MET A 53 4.04 7.56 4.93
C MET A 53 5.05 6.61 4.29
N ASP A 54 6.24 6.60 4.84
CA ASP A 54 7.26 5.63 4.50
C ASP A 54 6.96 4.30 5.19
N LYS A 55 7.06 3.20 4.45
CA LYS A 55 6.91 1.85 4.99
C LYS A 55 8.07 0.96 4.57
N THR A 56 8.43 0.01 5.40
CA THR A 56 9.54 -0.92 5.18
C THR A 56 9.08 -2.38 5.15
N ARG A 57 7.79 -2.61 5.07
CA ARG A 57 7.17 -3.93 4.96
C ARG A 57 6.01 -3.85 3.96
N TYR A 58 5.54 -4.98 3.47
CA TYR A 58 4.45 -5.01 2.49
C TYR A 58 3.19 -4.32 2.99
N SER A 59 2.75 -4.68 4.20
CA SER A 59 1.58 -4.03 4.78
C SER A 59 1.86 -2.59 5.18
N ALA A 60 0.94 -1.71 4.83
CA ALA A 60 0.97 -0.31 5.25
C ALA A 60 0.77 -0.14 6.77
N PHE A 61 0.30 -1.16 7.48
CA PHE A 61 0.16 -1.13 8.94
C PHE A 61 1.43 -1.61 9.67
N ALA A 62 2.30 -2.35 9.00
CA ALA A 62 3.43 -2.99 9.65
C ALA A 62 4.55 -1.99 9.97
N GLY A 63 4.74 -1.71 11.26
CA GLY A 63 5.78 -0.80 11.77
C GLY A 63 5.54 0.67 11.45
N THR A 64 4.29 1.06 11.19
CA THR A 64 3.90 2.45 10.88
C THR A 64 2.87 2.98 11.91
N ASP A 65 2.57 4.25 11.82
CA ASP A 65 1.53 4.89 12.63
C ASP A 65 0.14 4.92 11.96
N LEU A 66 -0.04 4.16 10.86
CA LEU A 66 -1.28 4.21 10.06
C LEU A 66 -2.53 3.92 10.90
N GLU A 67 -2.51 2.85 11.68
CA GLU A 67 -3.67 2.49 12.50
C GLU A 67 -4.04 3.62 13.47
N LEU A 68 -3.05 4.18 14.16
CA LEU A 68 -3.26 5.29 15.09
C LEU A 68 -3.93 6.47 14.37
N LYS A 69 -3.40 6.86 13.21
CA LYS A 69 -3.94 7.96 12.40
C LYS A 69 -5.35 7.71 11.89
N LEU A 70 -5.68 6.49 11.53
CA LEU A 70 -7.03 6.14 11.10
C LEU A 70 -8.01 6.17 12.29
N ARG A 71 -7.61 5.60 13.45
CA ARG A 71 -8.45 5.56 14.65
C ARG A 71 -8.74 6.95 15.23
N GLU A 72 -7.74 7.79 15.36
CA GLU A 72 -7.92 9.16 15.88
C GLU A 72 -8.83 10.03 15.02
N ARG A 73 -9.02 9.66 13.73
CA ARG A 73 -9.94 10.33 12.79
C ARG A 73 -11.28 9.63 12.65
N GLY A 74 -11.54 8.59 13.45
CA GLY A 74 -12.79 7.84 13.40
C GLY A 74 -12.99 7.06 12.10
N ILE A 75 -11.94 6.76 11.35
CA ILE A 75 -12.03 5.99 10.09
C ILE A 75 -12.33 4.54 10.42
N THR A 76 -13.35 3.98 9.78
CA THR A 76 -13.78 2.58 9.95
C THR A 76 -13.75 1.78 8.65
N GLU A 77 -13.51 2.44 7.53
CA GLU A 77 -13.44 1.83 6.20
C GLU A 77 -12.21 2.34 5.47
N VAL A 78 -11.47 1.44 4.83
CA VAL A 78 -10.29 1.77 4.04
C VAL A 78 -10.49 1.40 2.57
N HIS A 79 -10.09 2.29 1.69
CA HIS A 79 -10.12 2.10 0.25
C HIS A 79 -8.70 1.88 -0.25
N LEU A 80 -8.45 0.75 -0.90
CA LEU A 80 -7.12 0.33 -1.31
C LEU A 80 -6.95 0.43 -2.82
N VAL A 81 -5.88 1.09 -3.22
CA VAL A 81 -5.42 1.24 -4.60
C VAL A 81 -3.89 1.15 -4.64
N GLY A 82 -3.32 0.77 -5.77
CA GLY A 82 -1.87 0.75 -5.98
C GLY A 82 -1.31 -0.61 -6.38
N VAL A 83 -0.06 -0.85 -6.08
CA VAL A 83 0.72 -2.03 -6.52
C VAL A 83 1.60 -2.57 -5.38
N CYS A 84 1.85 -3.90 -5.34
CA CYS A 84 1.24 -4.93 -6.17
C CYS A 84 0.01 -5.52 -5.47
N THR A 85 -1.00 -5.91 -6.24
CA THR A 85 -2.28 -6.44 -5.74
C THR A 85 -2.09 -7.61 -4.78
N ASP A 86 -1.24 -8.56 -5.14
CA ASP A 86 -0.95 -9.80 -4.40
C ASP A 86 0.19 -9.65 -3.37
N ILE A 87 0.76 -8.45 -3.21
CA ILE A 87 1.83 -8.17 -2.26
C ILE A 87 1.37 -7.08 -1.29
N CYS A 88 1.68 -5.81 -1.56
CA CYS A 88 1.42 -4.72 -0.61
C CYS A 88 -0.06 -4.50 -0.35
N ILE A 89 -0.90 -4.57 -1.39
CA ILE A 89 -2.35 -4.40 -1.25
C ILE A 89 -2.94 -5.57 -0.46
N LEU A 90 -2.55 -6.82 -0.80
CA LEU A 90 -3.02 -8.00 -0.08
C LEU A 90 -2.65 -7.97 1.41
N HIS A 91 -1.39 -7.71 1.73
CA HIS A 91 -0.94 -7.69 3.12
C HIS A 91 -1.58 -6.55 3.91
N THR A 92 -1.78 -5.39 3.28
CA THR A 92 -2.50 -4.27 3.89
C THR A 92 -3.97 -4.61 4.13
N ALA A 93 -4.63 -5.29 3.18
CA ALA A 93 -6.01 -5.73 3.33
C ALA A 93 -6.17 -6.76 4.46
N ILE A 94 -5.25 -7.72 4.57
CA ILE A 94 -5.25 -8.72 5.66
C ILE A 94 -5.12 -8.03 7.02
N ASP A 95 -4.20 -7.09 7.16
CA ASP A 95 -4.05 -6.35 8.41
C ASP A 95 -5.27 -5.46 8.70
N ALA A 96 -5.85 -4.82 7.69
CA ALA A 96 -7.07 -4.05 7.83
C ALA A 96 -8.24 -4.93 8.33
N TYR A 97 -8.39 -6.14 7.76
CA TYR A 97 -9.37 -7.12 8.19
C TYR A 97 -9.17 -7.50 9.67
N ASN A 98 -7.95 -7.88 10.04
CA ASN A 98 -7.62 -8.29 11.41
C ASN A 98 -7.82 -7.16 12.44
N LYS A 99 -7.73 -5.91 11.99
CA LYS A 99 -7.95 -4.69 12.79
C LYS A 99 -9.41 -4.21 12.76
N GLY A 100 -10.30 -4.92 12.07
CA GLY A 100 -11.74 -4.65 12.04
C GLY A 100 -12.14 -3.46 11.15
N PHE A 101 -11.33 -3.09 10.16
CA PHE A 101 -11.73 -2.13 9.15
C PHE A 101 -12.57 -2.80 8.06
N LYS A 102 -13.57 -2.08 7.55
CA LYS A 102 -14.19 -2.42 6.27
C LYS A 102 -13.22 -2.11 5.13
N ILE A 103 -13.25 -2.91 4.07
CA ILE A 103 -12.28 -2.83 2.99
C ILE A 103 -13.00 -2.70 1.66
N VAL A 104 -12.56 -1.72 0.86
CA VAL A 104 -12.94 -1.57 -0.55
C VAL A 104 -11.67 -1.60 -1.39
N VAL A 105 -11.65 -2.43 -2.43
CA VAL A 105 -10.55 -2.51 -3.39
C VAL A 105 -11.08 -2.12 -4.77
N TYR A 106 -10.40 -1.20 -5.44
CA TYR A 106 -10.74 -0.80 -6.81
C TYR A 106 -9.94 -1.64 -7.79
N GLN A 107 -10.59 -2.60 -8.48
CA GLN A 107 -9.89 -3.52 -9.36
C GLN A 107 -9.16 -2.83 -10.51
N ASP A 108 -9.72 -1.74 -11.03
CA ASP A 108 -9.11 -0.96 -12.11
C ASP A 108 -7.97 -0.06 -11.64
N ALA A 109 -7.76 0.04 -10.33
CA ALA A 109 -6.72 0.87 -9.71
C ALA A 109 -5.71 0.05 -8.89
N VAL A 110 -5.70 -1.27 -9.07
CA VAL A 110 -4.66 -2.17 -8.54
C VAL A 110 -4.06 -2.99 -9.67
N ALA A 111 -2.78 -3.30 -9.57
CA ALA A 111 -2.07 -4.11 -10.56
C ALA A 111 -0.94 -4.93 -9.92
N SER A 112 -0.50 -5.97 -10.62
CA SER A 112 0.68 -6.74 -10.26
C SER A 112 1.42 -7.21 -11.53
N PHE A 113 2.72 -7.43 -11.39
CA PHE A 113 3.51 -8.10 -12.43
C PHE A 113 3.24 -9.63 -12.48
N ASN A 114 2.64 -10.19 -11.44
CA ASN A 114 2.20 -11.57 -11.37
C ASN A 114 0.68 -11.63 -11.65
N HIS A 115 0.32 -11.95 -12.89
CA HIS A 115 -1.08 -11.98 -13.30
C HIS A 115 -1.90 -13.02 -12.52
N VAL A 116 -1.36 -14.19 -12.28
CA VAL A 116 -2.04 -15.25 -11.50
C VAL A 116 -2.24 -14.81 -10.06
N GLY A 117 -1.24 -14.20 -9.45
CA GLY A 117 -1.32 -13.63 -8.10
C GLY A 117 -2.35 -12.51 -8.01
N HIS A 118 -2.41 -11.63 -9.03
CA HIS A 118 -3.40 -10.56 -9.11
C HIS A 118 -4.83 -11.10 -9.07
N GLU A 119 -5.17 -12.03 -9.97
CA GLU A 119 -6.50 -12.63 -10.04
C GLU A 119 -6.87 -13.37 -8.76
N TRP A 120 -5.92 -14.14 -8.23
CA TRP A 120 -6.12 -14.84 -6.97
C TRP A 120 -6.38 -13.86 -5.81
N ALA A 121 -5.63 -12.78 -5.72
CA ALA A 121 -5.81 -11.79 -4.66
C ALA A 121 -7.16 -11.09 -4.75
N LEU A 122 -7.64 -10.74 -5.95
CA LEU A 122 -8.98 -10.16 -6.15
C LEU A 122 -10.07 -11.09 -5.61
N GLN A 123 -9.98 -12.39 -5.89
CA GLN A 123 -10.92 -13.37 -5.34
C GLN A 123 -10.76 -13.53 -3.83
N HIS A 124 -9.54 -13.52 -3.31
CA HIS A 124 -9.26 -13.65 -1.88
C HIS A 124 -9.83 -12.47 -1.07
N PHE A 125 -9.76 -11.25 -1.59
CA PHE A 125 -10.38 -10.08 -0.96
C PHE A 125 -11.88 -10.30 -0.71
N ILE A 126 -12.59 -10.84 -1.70
CA ILE A 126 -14.04 -11.10 -1.61
C ILE A 126 -14.30 -12.27 -0.65
N THR A 127 -13.68 -13.42 -0.93
CA THR A 127 -14.07 -14.69 -0.32
C THR A 127 -13.57 -14.88 1.10
N SER A 128 -12.42 -14.30 1.43
CA SER A 128 -11.76 -14.51 2.72
C SER A 128 -11.77 -13.27 3.61
N LEU A 129 -11.71 -12.07 3.04
CA LEU A 129 -11.68 -10.83 3.81
C LEU A 129 -13.02 -10.09 3.82
N GLY A 130 -14.01 -10.56 3.06
CA GLY A 130 -15.31 -9.90 2.93
C GLY A 130 -15.21 -8.48 2.37
N ALA A 131 -14.16 -8.18 1.63
CA ALA A 131 -13.95 -6.88 1.03
C ALA A 131 -14.89 -6.66 -0.15
N LYS A 132 -15.27 -5.41 -0.38
CA LYS A 132 -15.96 -5.01 -1.60
C LYS A 132 -14.91 -4.74 -2.69
N VAL A 133 -14.97 -5.49 -3.79
CA VAL A 133 -14.17 -5.23 -5.01
C VAL A 133 -15.06 -4.53 -6.03
N VAL A 134 -14.63 -3.39 -6.52
CA VAL A 134 -15.40 -2.51 -7.42
C VAL A 134 -14.58 -2.13 -8.64
#